data_0f3f03c8f380fc65f54a10da1676da2b
#
_entry.id   0f3f03c8f380fc65f54a10da1676da2b
#
_cell.length_a   1.000
_cell.length_b   1.000
_cell.length_c   1.000
_cell.angle_alpha   90.00
_cell.angle_beta   90.00
_cell.angle_gamma   90.00
#
_symmetry.space_group_name_H-M   'P 1'
#
loop_
_entity.id
_entity.type
_entity.pdbx_description
1 polymer ?
#
loop_
_entity_poly.entity_id
_entity_poly.type
_entity_poly.pdbx_seq_one_letter_code
_entity_poly.pdbx_strand_id
1 'polypeptide(L)'
;MANYKEEENGSSGLFKYDLRTGKLLKKYLLPNQPKRHWLGDLVINSRGDVFATDSVSPQIYVVRRKTDELELFLESEAFASLQGLDFTPDEKRLFVADYAKGIFVVDLETKKATELAPAPNSTMLGIDGLYSYKGSLLAVQNGVNPSRVIRLFLNRDLSRVERFETIEANNPLFDEPTLGVLVKDVFYFIANSQWGAIDRKGQLAAPDKLKEPVVLKLKLTVKNGRITGGS
;
A
#
# COMPACT_ATOMS: atom_id res chain seq x y z
N MET A 1 -4.95 4.65 13.43
CA MET A 1 -3.53 4.39 13.76
C MET A 1 -3.48 3.42 14.90
N ALA A 2 -2.78 2.34 14.71
CA ALA A 2 -2.64 1.33 15.73
C ALA A 2 -2.05 1.92 16.99
N ASN A 3 -2.47 1.38 18.05
CA ASN A 3 -2.30 1.70 19.44
C ASN A 3 -0.86 1.52 19.91
N TYR A 4 -0.03 2.38 19.38
CA TYR A 4 1.37 2.43 19.72
C TYR A 4 1.53 3.19 21.04
N LYS A 5 1.96 2.50 22.06
CA LYS A 5 2.34 3.14 23.32
C LYS A 5 3.80 3.58 23.24
N GLU A 6 4.05 4.83 23.64
CA GLU A 6 5.39 5.43 23.57
C GLU A 6 6.42 4.68 24.41
N GLU A 7 6.00 4.14 25.53
CA GLU A 7 6.77 3.33 26.46
C GLU A 7 7.04 1.88 25.96
N GLU A 8 6.28 1.39 24.97
CA GLU A 8 6.42 0.08 24.37
C GLU A 8 7.14 0.12 23.02
N ASN A 9 8.02 1.09 22.82
CA ASN A 9 8.75 1.31 21.58
C ASN A 9 9.56 0.08 21.15
N GLY A 10 8.95 -0.73 20.29
CA GLY A 10 9.64 -1.80 19.56
C GLY A 10 10.44 -1.26 18.38
N SER A 11 11.13 -2.12 17.66
CA SER A 11 11.76 -1.80 16.39
C SER A 11 10.81 -2.13 15.24
N SER A 12 10.68 -1.23 14.26
CA SER A 12 10.07 -1.54 12.97
C SER A 12 11.12 -2.17 12.06
N GLY A 13 10.73 -3.04 11.13
CA GLY A 13 11.72 -3.66 10.26
C GLY A 13 11.16 -4.54 9.16
N LEU A 14 12.04 -4.87 8.21
CA LEU A 14 11.80 -5.85 7.17
C LEU A 14 12.50 -7.16 7.53
N PHE A 15 11.88 -8.27 7.16
CA PHE A 15 12.40 -9.60 7.45
C PHE A 15 12.51 -10.41 6.15
N LYS A 16 13.70 -10.91 5.88
CA LYS A 16 14.00 -11.71 4.68
C LYS A 16 14.00 -13.19 5.04
N TYR A 17 13.17 -13.95 4.34
CA TYR A 17 13.06 -15.39 4.53
C TYR A 17 13.41 -16.15 3.25
N ASP A 18 13.96 -17.36 3.41
CA ASP A 18 14.03 -18.33 2.33
C ASP A 18 12.65 -18.94 2.10
N LEU A 19 12.09 -18.75 0.89
CA LEU A 19 10.72 -19.18 0.59
C LEU A 19 10.53 -20.70 0.60
N ARG A 20 11.59 -21.47 0.34
CA ARG A 20 11.52 -22.95 0.30
C ARG A 20 11.55 -23.56 1.69
N THR A 21 12.31 -22.97 2.59
CA THR A 21 12.57 -23.55 3.92
C THR A 21 11.89 -22.81 5.06
N GLY A 22 11.36 -21.59 4.80
CA GLY A 22 10.83 -20.69 5.82
C GLY A 22 11.89 -20.12 6.77
N LYS A 23 13.19 -20.37 6.50
CA LYS A 23 14.29 -19.92 7.37
C LYS A 23 14.44 -18.41 7.28
N LEU A 24 14.48 -17.73 8.44
CA LEU A 24 14.87 -16.33 8.51
C LEU A 24 16.32 -16.17 8.09
N LEU A 25 16.55 -15.34 7.05
CA LEU A 25 17.88 -15.05 6.50
C LEU A 25 18.46 -13.77 7.08
N LYS A 26 17.65 -12.71 7.18
CA LYS A 26 18.11 -11.41 7.68
C LYS A 26 16.97 -10.56 8.23
N LYS A 27 17.30 -9.69 9.18
CA LYS A 27 16.45 -8.63 9.72
C LYS A 27 17.06 -7.27 9.36
N TYR A 28 16.24 -6.37 8.87
CA TYR A 28 16.59 -4.98 8.60
C TYR A 28 15.77 -4.12 9.55
N LEU A 29 16.37 -3.69 10.65
CA LEU A 29 15.66 -3.02 11.73
C LEU A 29 15.86 -1.50 11.67
N LEU A 30 14.79 -0.77 11.90
CA LEU A 30 14.79 0.67 12.13
C LEU A 30 14.60 0.92 13.63
N PRO A 31 15.54 1.60 14.30
CA PRO A 31 15.37 1.97 15.68
C PRO A 31 14.26 3.03 15.81
N ASN A 32 13.34 2.85 16.76
CA ASN A 32 12.21 3.77 16.97
C ASN A 32 12.60 5.03 17.80
N GLN A 33 13.87 5.39 17.84
CA GLN A 33 14.39 6.60 18.45
C GLN A 33 15.42 7.25 17.53
N PRO A 34 15.39 8.56 17.33
CA PRO A 34 14.45 9.54 17.92
C PRO A 34 13.09 9.61 17.19
N LYS A 35 12.93 8.97 16.03
CA LYS A 35 11.68 8.94 15.24
C LYS A 35 10.97 7.59 15.41
N ARG A 36 9.65 7.62 15.36
CA ARG A 36 8.83 6.40 15.27
C ARG A 36 8.76 5.94 13.83
N HIS A 37 8.73 4.63 13.66
CA HIS A 37 8.62 3.99 12.36
C HIS A 37 7.51 2.94 12.36
N TRP A 38 6.77 2.90 11.27
CA TRP A 38 5.78 1.86 10.99
C TRP A 38 5.83 1.55 9.50
N LEU A 39 6.60 0.52 9.13
CA LEU A 39 6.66 0.10 7.73
C LEU A 39 5.30 -0.51 7.32
N GLY A 40 4.65 0.13 6.34
CA GLY A 40 3.28 -0.17 5.92
C GLY A 40 3.22 -1.20 4.81
N ASP A 41 3.89 -0.93 3.70
CA ASP A 41 3.88 -1.80 2.53
C ASP A 41 5.26 -1.86 1.88
N LEU A 42 5.46 -2.83 0.99
CA LEU A 42 6.71 -2.99 0.24
C LEU A 42 6.47 -3.47 -1.19
N VAL A 43 7.39 -3.08 -2.09
CA VAL A 43 7.45 -3.56 -3.46
C VAL A 43 8.88 -3.93 -3.84
N ILE A 44 9.04 -4.91 -4.73
CA ILE A 44 10.34 -5.39 -5.19
C ILE A 44 10.46 -5.12 -6.69
N ASN A 45 11.54 -4.43 -7.11
CA ASN A 45 11.78 -4.20 -8.54
C ASN A 45 12.43 -5.42 -9.23
N SER A 46 12.56 -5.37 -10.55
CA SER A 46 13.14 -6.44 -11.36
C SER A 46 14.61 -6.73 -11.01
N ARG A 47 15.33 -5.77 -10.41
CA ARG A 47 16.72 -5.93 -9.94
C ARG A 47 16.79 -6.57 -8.57
N GLY A 48 15.65 -6.69 -7.87
CA GLY A 48 15.54 -7.24 -6.52
C GLY A 48 15.83 -6.25 -5.40
N ASP A 49 15.81 -4.92 -5.68
CA ASP A 49 15.77 -3.90 -4.64
C ASP A 49 14.35 -3.86 -4.05
N VAL A 50 14.24 -3.74 -2.73
CA VAL A 50 12.96 -3.69 -2.00
C VAL A 50 12.74 -2.28 -1.51
N PHE A 51 11.65 -1.65 -1.93
CA PHE A 51 11.23 -0.35 -1.43
C PHE A 51 10.10 -0.52 -0.43
N ALA A 52 10.13 0.24 0.66
CA ALA A 52 9.12 0.18 1.71
C ALA A 52 8.69 1.58 2.14
N THR A 53 7.40 1.76 2.38
CA THR A 53 6.82 2.99 2.91
C THR A 53 6.80 2.98 4.43
N ASP A 54 6.91 4.15 5.04
CA ASP A 54 6.70 4.37 6.47
C ASP A 54 5.43 5.20 6.69
N SER A 55 4.46 4.60 7.36
CA SER A 55 3.14 5.20 7.58
C SER A 55 3.11 6.26 8.68
N VAL A 56 4.13 6.34 9.51
CA VAL A 56 4.23 7.25 10.68
C VAL A 56 5.23 8.36 10.44
N SER A 57 6.33 8.06 9.75
CA SER A 57 7.33 9.03 9.32
C SER A 57 7.21 9.29 7.82
N PRO A 58 7.44 10.52 7.32
CA PRO A 58 7.29 10.85 5.90
C PRO A 58 8.48 10.33 5.06
N GLN A 59 8.71 9.01 5.11
CA GLN A 59 9.91 8.37 4.61
C GLN A 59 9.61 7.13 3.75
N ILE A 60 10.47 6.93 2.75
CA ILE A 60 10.55 5.70 1.95
C ILE A 60 11.94 5.11 2.16
N TYR A 61 12.00 3.83 2.45
CA TYR A 61 13.23 3.08 2.61
C TYR A 61 13.51 2.16 1.44
N VAL A 62 14.76 1.76 1.25
CA VAL A 62 15.15 0.77 0.26
C VAL A 62 16.15 -0.23 0.84
N VAL A 63 15.93 -1.52 0.60
CA VAL A 63 16.97 -2.53 0.75
C VAL A 63 17.56 -2.79 -0.63
N ARG A 64 18.81 -2.39 -0.82
CA ARG A 64 19.54 -2.64 -2.08
C ARG A 64 19.98 -4.09 -2.15
N ARG A 65 19.61 -4.78 -3.22
CA ARG A 65 20.04 -6.16 -3.43
C ARG A 65 21.57 -6.30 -3.42
N LYS A 66 22.29 -5.32 -3.99
CA LYS A 66 23.75 -5.37 -4.13
C LYS A 66 24.48 -5.30 -2.80
N THR A 67 24.08 -4.40 -1.90
CA THR A 67 24.70 -4.18 -0.57
C THR A 67 24.01 -5.03 0.50
N ASP A 68 22.77 -5.45 0.26
CA ASP A 68 21.91 -6.13 1.23
C ASP A 68 21.71 -5.30 2.51
N GLU A 69 21.60 -3.98 2.37
CA GLU A 69 21.46 -3.02 3.47
C GLU A 69 20.19 -2.18 3.31
N LEU A 70 19.57 -1.82 4.44
CA LEU A 70 18.44 -0.92 4.51
C LEU A 70 18.94 0.53 4.57
N GLU A 71 18.48 1.34 3.63
CA GLU A 71 18.86 2.75 3.48
C GLU A 71 17.61 3.63 3.45
N LEU A 72 17.71 4.85 3.95
CA LEU A 72 16.73 5.89 3.70
C LEU A 72 16.81 6.30 2.22
N PHE A 73 15.73 6.05 1.46
CA PHE A 73 15.66 6.43 0.06
C PHE A 73 15.22 7.89 -0.11
N LEU A 74 14.11 8.26 0.54
CA LEU A 74 13.53 9.60 0.43
C LEU A 74 12.81 9.97 1.74
N GLU A 75 13.04 11.19 2.20
CA GLU A 75 12.23 11.87 3.21
C GLU A 75 11.66 13.14 2.58
N SER A 76 10.38 13.44 2.81
CA SER A 76 9.74 14.63 2.24
C SER A 76 8.62 15.13 3.15
N GLU A 77 8.61 16.42 3.43
CA GLU A 77 7.51 17.11 4.14
C GLU A 77 6.20 17.12 3.34
N ALA A 78 6.26 16.81 2.05
CA ALA A 78 5.06 16.61 1.24
C ALA A 78 4.25 15.40 1.69
N PHE A 79 4.85 14.41 2.31
CA PHE A 79 4.21 13.20 2.79
C PHE A 79 3.58 13.37 4.18
N ALA A 80 2.57 12.57 4.48
CA ALA A 80 1.90 12.54 5.77
C ALA A 80 1.71 11.12 6.33
N SER A 81 1.16 10.19 5.54
CA SER A 81 0.88 8.82 5.98
C SER A 81 0.97 7.88 4.76
N LEU A 82 2.19 7.46 4.45
CA LEU A 82 2.47 6.63 3.29
C LEU A 82 1.96 5.20 3.51
N GLN A 83 1.35 4.63 2.47
CA GLN A 83 0.75 3.31 2.46
C GLN A 83 1.27 2.51 1.25
N GLY A 84 0.37 1.94 0.44
CA GLY A 84 0.69 1.14 -0.71
C GLY A 84 1.59 1.83 -1.73
N LEU A 85 2.46 1.07 -2.38
CA LEU A 85 3.35 1.58 -3.42
C LEU A 85 3.55 0.54 -4.51
N ASP A 86 3.78 1.02 -5.74
CA ASP A 86 4.15 0.15 -6.86
C ASP A 86 4.93 0.93 -7.92
N PHE A 87 5.66 0.22 -8.77
CA PHE A 87 6.45 0.83 -9.83
C PHE A 87 5.62 1.19 -11.06
N THR A 88 6.09 2.21 -11.80
CA THR A 88 5.75 2.32 -13.22
C THR A 88 6.29 1.13 -14.01
N PRO A 89 5.69 0.77 -15.17
CA PRO A 89 6.15 -0.39 -15.96
C PRO A 89 7.63 -0.34 -16.38
N ASP A 90 8.20 0.86 -16.50
CA ASP A 90 9.62 1.08 -16.82
C ASP A 90 10.52 1.13 -15.58
N GLU A 91 9.95 0.96 -14.40
CA GLU A 91 10.62 1.04 -13.10
C GLU A 91 11.46 2.31 -12.86
N LYS A 92 11.12 3.41 -13.53
CA LYS A 92 11.77 4.70 -13.31
C LYS A 92 11.12 5.54 -12.23
N ARG A 93 9.87 5.25 -11.89
CA ARG A 93 9.09 5.97 -10.88
C ARG A 93 8.36 4.99 -9.97
N LEU A 94 8.03 5.48 -8.77
CA LEU A 94 7.10 4.83 -7.85
C LEU A 94 5.80 5.62 -7.81
N PHE A 95 4.68 4.92 -7.87
CA PHE A 95 3.42 5.41 -7.34
C PHE A 95 3.38 5.11 -5.85
N VAL A 96 3.01 6.08 -5.06
CA VAL A 96 2.97 5.96 -3.60
C VAL A 96 1.66 6.55 -3.10
N ALA A 97 0.83 5.74 -2.47
CA ALA A 97 -0.36 6.22 -1.81
C ALA A 97 0.00 6.89 -0.49
N ASP A 98 -0.53 8.08 -0.26
CA ASP A 98 -0.56 8.75 1.03
C ASP A 98 -2.02 8.83 1.48
N TYR A 99 -2.31 8.21 2.60
CA TYR A 99 -3.67 8.06 3.10
C TYR A 99 -4.40 9.40 3.32
N ALA A 100 -3.64 10.43 3.68
CA ALA A 100 -4.16 11.76 3.99
C ALA A 100 -4.05 12.76 2.82
N LYS A 101 -3.22 12.49 1.79
CA LYS A 101 -2.94 13.44 0.71
C LYS A 101 -3.25 12.91 -0.69
N GLY A 102 -3.40 11.61 -0.87
CA GLY A 102 -3.69 11.01 -2.18
C GLY A 102 -2.52 10.24 -2.75
N ILE A 103 -2.23 10.35 -4.03
CA ILE A 103 -1.17 9.57 -4.67
C ILE A 103 -0.04 10.50 -5.12
N PHE A 104 1.19 10.09 -4.84
CA PHE A 104 2.40 10.72 -5.37
C PHE A 104 3.05 9.87 -6.44
N VAL A 105 3.70 10.54 -7.39
CA VAL A 105 4.63 9.93 -8.34
C VAL A 105 6.03 10.37 -7.94
N VAL A 106 6.86 9.41 -7.55
CA VAL A 106 8.24 9.65 -7.10
C VAL A 106 9.20 9.20 -8.19
N ASP A 107 9.97 10.12 -8.71
CA ASP A 107 11.05 9.83 -9.67
C ASP A 107 12.25 9.23 -8.93
N LEU A 108 12.71 8.05 -9.36
CA LEU A 108 13.76 7.30 -8.64
C LEU A 108 15.16 7.87 -8.80
N GLU A 109 15.41 8.62 -9.86
CA GLU A 109 16.70 9.24 -10.13
C GLU A 109 16.83 10.58 -9.39
N THR A 110 15.85 11.46 -9.59
CA THR A 110 15.86 12.81 -9.00
C THR A 110 15.32 12.87 -7.58
N LYS A 111 14.65 11.79 -7.12
CA LYS A 111 13.95 11.70 -5.83
C LYS A 111 12.84 12.76 -5.66
N LYS A 112 12.37 13.36 -6.76
CA LYS A 112 11.28 14.32 -6.73
C LYS A 112 9.95 13.59 -6.56
N ALA A 113 9.19 13.97 -5.54
CA ALA A 113 7.81 13.56 -5.35
C ALA A 113 6.87 14.63 -5.93
N THR A 114 5.91 14.21 -6.76
CA THR A 114 4.89 15.10 -7.34
C THR A 114 3.52 14.48 -7.08
N GLU A 115 2.60 15.27 -6.54
CA GLU A 115 1.23 14.83 -6.30
C GLU A 115 0.50 14.61 -7.64
N LEU A 116 -0.22 13.49 -7.72
CA LEU A 116 -1.08 13.15 -8.85
C LEU A 116 -2.43 13.86 -8.67
N ALA A 117 -2.84 14.69 -9.62
CA ALA A 117 -4.12 15.37 -9.53
C ALA A 117 -5.30 14.36 -9.65
N PRO A 118 -6.36 14.48 -8.83
CA PRO A 118 -7.51 13.58 -8.89
C PRO A 118 -8.35 13.82 -10.16
N ALA A 119 -9.13 12.80 -10.54
CA ALA A 119 -10.18 12.99 -11.54
C ALA A 119 -11.30 13.91 -10.99
N PRO A 120 -12.05 14.60 -11.85
CA PRO A 120 -13.21 15.37 -11.41
C PRO A 120 -14.17 14.51 -10.56
N ASN A 121 -14.70 15.09 -9.50
CA ASN A 121 -15.64 14.44 -8.58
C ASN A 121 -15.16 13.13 -7.96
N SER A 122 -13.83 12.98 -7.80
CA SER A 122 -13.21 11.83 -7.13
C SER A 122 -12.33 12.25 -5.97
N THR A 123 -12.00 11.30 -5.11
CA THR A 123 -10.98 11.46 -4.08
C THR A 123 -10.00 10.32 -4.15
N MET A 124 -8.73 10.62 -3.93
CA MET A 124 -7.64 9.64 -3.77
C MET A 124 -7.19 9.53 -2.30
N LEU A 125 -7.92 10.17 -1.38
CA LEU A 125 -7.67 10.01 0.06
C LEU A 125 -8.13 8.63 0.53
N GLY A 126 -7.50 8.13 1.59
CA GLY A 126 -7.86 6.86 2.20
C GLY A 126 -7.55 5.63 1.34
N ILE A 127 -6.56 5.73 0.45
CA ILE A 127 -6.02 4.58 -0.29
C ILE A 127 -4.98 3.90 0.59
N ASP A 128 -5.20 2.61 0.84
CA ASP A 128 -4.31 1.74 1.59
C ASP A 128 -3.42 0.91 0.63
N GLY A 129 -3.98 -0.02 -0.13
CA GLY A 129 -3.25 -0.78 -1.13
C GLY A 129 -3.22 -0.09 -2.51
N LEU A 130 -2.08 -0.10 -3.21
CA LEU A 130 -1.90 0.52 -4.53
C LEU A 130 -1.07 -0.38 -5.45
N TYR A 131 -1.57 -0.65 -6.67
CA TYR A 131 -0.97 -1.60 -7.61
C TYR A 131 -1.01 -1.09 -9.04
N SER A 132 0.10 -1.23 -9.75
CA SER A 132 0.19 -0.93 -11.18
C SER A 132 -0.43 -2.05 -12.01
N TYR A 133 -1.39 -1.73 -12.88
CA TYR A 133 -2.08 -2.72 -13.68
C TYR A 133 -2.41 -2.21 -15.08
N LYS A 134 -1.71 -2.75 -16.10
CA LYS A 134 -1.98 -2.47 -17.52
C LYS A 134 -2.19 -0.97 -17.83
N GLY A 135 -1.21 -0.15 -17.44
CA GLY A 135 -1.22 1.31 -17.67
C GLY A 135 -2.22 2.10 -16.82
N SER A 136 -2.71 1.52 -15.75
CA SER A 136 -3.60 2.14 -14.76
C SER A 136 -3.17 1.73 -13.36
N LEU A 137 -3.79 2.29 -12.32
CA LEU A 137 -3.61 1.85 -10.95
C LEU A 137 -4.88 1.14 -10.47
N LEU A 138 -4.70 0.07 -9.72
CA LEU A 138 -5.73 -0.55 -8.91
C LEU A 138 -5.49 -0.14 -7.46
N ALA A 139 -6.53 0.26 -6.74
CA ALA A 139 -6.39 0.73 -5.38
C ALA A 139 -7.47 0.15 -4.46
N VAL A 140 -7.07 -0.22 -3.24
CA VAL A 140 -7.99 -0.51 -2.15
C VAL A 140 -8.16 0.76 -1.35
N GLN A 141 -9.38 1.28 -1.30
CA GLN A 141 -9.72 2.55 -0.65
C GLN A 141 -10.66 2.27 0.53
N ASN A 142 -10.07 2.11 1.72
CA ASN A 142 -10.79 1.80 2.95
C ASN A 142 -11.07 3.04 3.81
N GLY A 143 -10.40 4.16 3.55
CA GLY A 143 -10.62 5.44 4.25
C GLY A 143 -11.85 6.23 3.77
N VAL A 144 -12.73 5.62 2.99
CA VAL A 144 -13.99 6.20 2.52
C VAL A 144 -15.16 5.29 2.86
N ASN A 145 -16.36 5.85 2.85
CA ASN A 145 -17.58 5.07 3.06
C ASN A 145 -18.49 5.17 1.81
N PRO A 146 -18.79 4.05 1.14
CA PRO A 146 -18.34 2.68 1.45
C PRO A 146 -16.88 2.43 1.05
N SER A 147 -16.21 1.52 1.77
CA SER A 147 -14.91 0.98 1.35
C SER A 147 -15.03 0.30 0.00
N ARG A 148 -13.99 0.41 -0.82
CA ARG A 148 -14.07 -0.03 -2.23
C ARG A 148 -12.72 -0.41 -2.82
N VAL A 149 -12.76 -1.16 -3.90
CA VAL A 149 -11.63 -1.36 -4.82
C VAL A 149 -11.93 -0.55 -6.08
N ILE A 150 -11.00 0.31 -6.47
CA ILE A 150 -11.13 1.20 -7.62
C ILE A 150 -10.00 1.02 -8.61
N ARG A 151 -10.25 1.39 -9.85
CA ARG A 151 -9.24 1.51 -10.89
C ARG A 151 -9.13 2.96 -11.34
N LEU A 152 -7.89 3.46 -11.39
CA LEU A 152 -7.54 4.82 -11.75
C LEU A 152 -6.81 4.82 -13.10
N PHE A 153 -7.33 5.52 -14.07
CA PHE A 153 -6.74 5.67 -15.40
C PHE A 153 -5.97 6.96 -15.47
N LEU A 154 -4.69 6.85 -15.79
CA LEU A 154 -3.75 7.96 -15.75
C LEU A 154 -3.60 8.58 -17.13
N ASN A 155 -3.34 9.88 -17.18
CA ASN A 155 -2.86 10.52 -18.39
C ASN A 155 -1.41 10.09 -18.70
N ARG A 156 -0.96 10.40 -19.93
CA ARG A 156 0.32 9.89 -20.45
C ARG A 156 1.55 10.38 -19.67
N ASP A 157 1.51 11.58 -19.14
CA ASP A 157 2.64 12.20 -18.42
C ASP A 157 2.61 11.90 -16.91
N LEU A 158 1.61 11.15 -16.44
CA LEU A 158 1.42 10.75 -15.04
C LEU A 158 1.24 11.95 -14.09
N SER A 159 0.60 13.02 -14.56
CA SER A 159 0.32 14.19 -13.73
C SER A 159 -1.07 14.18 -13.12
N ARG A 160 -2.00 13.38 -13.67
CA ARG A 160 -3.38 13.30 -13.16
C ARG A 160 -4.06 11.99 -13.47
N VAL A 161 -5.07 11.68 -12.68
CA VAL A 161 -6.08 10.68 -12.99
C VAL A 161 -7.11 11.31 -13.93
N GLU A 162 -7.32 10.71 -15.10
CA GLU A 162 -8.34 11.19 -16.05
C GLU A 162 -9.73 10.64 -15.71
N ARG A 163 -9.77 9.40 -15.22
CA ARG A 163 -11.02 8.67 -14.95
C ARG A 163 -10.78 7.61 -13.88
N PHE A 164 -11.80 7.32 -13.10
CA PHE A 164 -11.79 6.18 -12.20
C PHE A 164 -13.03 5.28 -12.42
N GLU A 165 -12.91 4.03 -12.02
CA GLU A 165 -13.99 3.06 -12.01
C GLU A 165 -14.01 2.33 -10.67
N THR A 166 -15.18 2.17 -10.10
CA THR A 166 -15.36 1.28 -8.94
C THR A 166 -15.50 -0.15 -9.45
N ILE A 167 -14.60 -1.01 -9.01
CA ILE A 167 -14.57 -2.44 -9.37
C ILE A 167 -15.41 -3.25 -8.39
N GLU A 168 -15.29 -2.94 -7.10
CA GLU A 168 -16.01 -3.60 -6.01
C GLU A 168 -16.33 -2.59 -4.93
N ALA A 169 -17.51 -2.61 -4.37
CA ALA A 169 -17.92 -1.79 -3.24
C ALA A 169 -19.10 -2.42 -2.49
N ASN A 170 -19.31 -2.01 -1.24
CA ASN A 170 -20.39 -2.53 -0.40
C ASN A 170 -20.39 -4.06 -0.25
N ASN A 171 -19.26 -4.71 -0.42
CA ASN A 171 -19.18 -6.14 -0.21
C ASN A 171 -19.45 -6.46 1.27
N PRO A 172 -20.39 -7.38 1.60
CA PRO A 172 -20.74 -7.68 3.00
C PRO A 172 -19.59 -8.32 3.80
N LEU A 173 -18.54 -8.76 3.13
CA LEU A 173 -17.32 -9.30 3.75
C LEU A 173 -16.29 -8.20 4.07
N PHE A 174 -16.54 -6.96 3.65
CA PHE A 174 -15.63 -5.87 3.96
C PHE A 174 -15.75 -5.46 5.44
N ASP A 175 -14.62 -5.55 6.11
CA ASP A 175 -14.39 -5.02 7.44
C ASP A 175 -12.98 -4.44 7.43
N GLU A 176 -12.85 -3.24 6.80
CA GLU A 176 -11.60 -2.58 6.50
C GLU A 176 -10.70 -3.37 5.52
N PRO A 177 -11.12 -3.50 4.23
CA PRO A 177 -10.30 -4.16 3.22
C PRO A 177 -8.95 -3.45 3.09
N THR A 178 -7.87 -4.21 2.86
CA THR A 178 -6.51 -3.70 2.88
C THR A 178 -5.67 -4.26 1.73
N LEU A 179 -4.43 -4.57 1.99
CA LEU A 179 -3.41 -4.98 1.02
C LEU A 179 -3.77 -6.25 0.25
N GLY A 180 -3.19 -6.39 -0.92
CA GLY A 180 -3.41 -7.54 -1.78
C GLY A 180 -2.23 -7.83 -2.71
N VAL A 181 -2.48 -8.64 -3.72
CA VAL A 181 -1.49 -8.99 -4.74
C VAL A 181 -2.16 -9.22 -6.09
N LEU A 182 -1.52 -8.74 -7.15
CA LEU A 182 -1.90 -9.01 -8.52
C LEU A 182 -1.19 -10.27 -9.03
N VAL A 183 -1.97 -11.24 -9.49
CA VAL A 183 -1.45 -12.42 -10.19
C VAL A 183 -2.08 -12.47 -11.57
N LYS A 184 -1.38 -12.01 -12.59
CA LYS A 184 -1.90 -11.81 -13.96
C LYS A 184 -3.10 -10.85 -13.94
N ASP A 185 -4.28 -11.34 -14.27
CA ASP A 185 -5.53 -10.59 -14.33
C ASP A 185 -6.44 -10.89 -13.12
N VAL A 186 -5.87 -11.31 -12.03
CA VAL A 186 -6.60 -11.61 -10.79
C VAL A 186 -5.98 -10.82 -9.64
N PHE A 187 -6.80 -10.09 -8.94
CA PHE A 187 -6.42 -9.39 -7.72
C PHE A 187 -6.93 -10.18 -6.51
N TYR A 188 -6.02 -10.53 -5.61
CA TYR A 188 -6.31 -11.14 -4.32
C TYR A 188 -6.05 -10.10 -3.24
N PHE A 189 -6.97 -9.91 -2.30
CA PHE A 189 -6.80 -8.92 -1.23
C PHE A 189 -7.50 -9.34 0.05
N ILE A 190 -7.03 -8.83 1.16
CA ILE A 190 -7.62 -9.06 2.48
C ILE A 190 -8.88 -8.19 2.57
N ALA A 191 -10.03 -8.82 2.85
CA ALA A 191 -11.31 -8.14 2.94
C ALA A 191 -11.61 -7.58 4.34
N ASN A 192 -10.99 -8.15 5.38
CA ASN A 192 -11.31 -7.85 6.78
C ASN A 192 -10.04 -7.82 7.64
N SER A 193 -9.33 -6.71 7.61
CA SER A 193 -8.16 -6.50 8.49
C SER A 193 -8.53 -6.29 9.95
N GLN A 194 -9.78 -5.89 10.21
CA GLN A 194 -10.37 -5.75 11.54
C GLN A 194 -9.56 -4.84 12.49
N TRP A 195 -8.94 -3.77 11.96
CA TRP A 195 -8.22 -2.81 12.80
C TRP A 195 -9.09 -2.20 13.89
N GLY A 196 -10.41 -2.08 13.65
CA GLY A 196 -11.39 -1.66 14.65
C GLY A 196 -11.50 -2.59 15.86
N ALA A 197 -10.98 -3.82 15.79
CA ALA A 197 -10.92 -4.75 16.91
C ALA A 197 -9.80 -4.43 17.92
N ILE A 198 -8.91 -3.49 17.60
CA ILE A 198 -7.86 -3.01 18.50
C ILE A 198 -8.31 -1.68 19.10
N ASP A 199 -8.43 -1.59 20.42
CA ASP A 199 -8.83 -0.38 21.11
C ASP A 199 -7.70 0.68 21.14
N ARG A 200 -8.02 1.88 21.66
CA ARG A 200 -7.04 2.98 21.75
C ARG A 200 -5.86 2.69 22.70
N LYS A 201 -5.96 1.64 23.53
CA LYS A 201 -4.90 1.19 24.44
C LYS A 201 -4.06 0.07 23.85
N GLY A 202 -4.29 -0.33 22.61
CA GLY A 202 -3.61 -1.43 21.94
C GLY A 202 -4.13 -2.81 22.35
N GLN A 203 -5.26 -2.88 23.03
CA GLN A 203 -5.83 -4.16 23.46
C GLN A 203 -6.71 -4.72 22.35
N LEU A 204 -6.50 -5.99 22.05
CA LEU A 204 -7.33 -6.71 21.09
C LEU A 204 -8.70 -6.99 21.71
N ALA A 205 -9.75 -6.90 20.90
CA ALA A 205 -11.09 -7.36 21.25
C ALA A 205 -11.06 -8.83 21.70
N ALA A 206 -12.06 -9.21 22.48
CA ALA A 206 -12.18 -10.61 22.91
C ALA A 206 -12.14 -11.57 21.70
N PRO A 207 -11.41 -12.71 21.79
CA PRO A 207 -11.21 -13.60 20.65
C PRO A 207 -12.49 -14.08 19.95
N ASP A 208 -13.58 -14.23 20.72
CA ASP A 208 -14.91 -14.61 20.22
C ASP A 208 -15.57 -13.54 19.32
N LYS A 209 -15.06 -12.30 19.33
CA LYS A 209 -15.51 -11.19 18.47
C LYS A 209 -14.71 -11.05 17.18
N LEU A 210 -13.59 -11.78 17.08
CA LEU A 210 -12.78 -11.77 15.88
C LEU A 210 -13.36 -12.72 14.83
N LYS A 211 -13.31 -12.30 13.58
CA LYS A 211 -13.71 -13.10 12.43
C LYS A 211 -12.49 -13.77 11.82
N GLU A 212 -12.69 -14.90 11.18
CA GLU A 212 -11.65 -15.52 10.37
C GLU A 212 -11.18 -14.56 9.25
N PRO A 213 -9.88 -14.52 8.94
CA PRO A 213 -9.36 -13.73 7.83
C PRO A 213 -9.99 -14.14 6.50
N VAL A 214 -10.48 -13.19 5.74
CA VAL A 214 -11.08 -13.40 4.42
C VAL A 214 -10.20 -12.80 3.34
N VAL A 215 -9.78 -13.65 2.39
CA VAL A 215 -9.10 -13.21 1.16
C VAL A 215 -10.10 -13.30 0.01
N LEU A 216 -10.40 -12.16 -0.59
CA LEU A 216 -11.25 -12.09 -1.77
C LEU A 216 -10.41 -12.13 -3.05
N LYS A 217 -11.05 -12.59 -4.12
CA LYS A 217 -10.49 -12.72 -5.45
C LYS A 217 -11.35 -11.98 -6.46
N LEU A 218 -10.78 -10.97 -7.13
CA LEU A 218 -11.42 -10.23 -8.21
C LEU A 218 -10.75 -10.57 -9.56
N LYS A 219 -11.53 -11.03 -10.53
CA LYS A 219 -11.07 -11.15 -11.92
C LYS A 219 -11.18 -9.79 -12.60
N LEU A 220 -10.05 -9.25 -13.02
CA LEU A 220 -9.93 -7.98 -13.72
C LEU A 220 -10.11 -8.22 -15.23
N THR A 221 -11.36 -8.45 -15.68
CA THR A 221 -11.66 -8.69 -17.09
C THR A 221 -12.00 -7.40 -17.81
N VAL A 222 -11.46 -7.23 -19.02
CA VAL A 222 -11.84 -6.11 -19.90
C VAL A 222 -13.05 -6.56 -20.73
N LYS A 223 -14.25 -6.10 -20.37
CA LYS A 223 -15.42 -6.18 -21.27
C LYS A 223 -15.59 -4.82 -21.95
N ASN A 224 -15.45 -4.77 -23.28
CA ASN A 224 -15.71 -3.59 -24.13
C ASN A 224 -15.06 -2.28 -23.60
N GLY A 225 -13.79 -2.34 -23.22
CA GLY A 225 -13.07 -1.19 -22.67
C GLY A 225 -13.40 -0.84 -21.22
N ARG A 226 -14.29 -1.57 -20.57
CA ARG A 226 -14.58 -1.48 -19.12
C ARG A 226 -14.20 -2.77 -18.42
N ILE A 227 -13.59 -2.65 -17.26
CA ILE A 227 -13.36 -3.80 -16.38
C ILE A 227 -14.54 -3.92 -15.43
N THR A 228 -15.10 -5.13 -15.36
CA THR A 228 -16.12 -5.46 -14.38
C THR A 228 -15.54 -6.50 -13.44
N GLY A 229 -15.68 -6.27 -12.13
CA GLY A 229 -15.42 -7.30 -11.12
C GLY A 229 -16.45 -8.44 -11.30
N GLY A 230 -15.96 -9.67 -11.34
CA GLY A 230 -16.79 -10.86 -11.24
C GLY A 230 -16.29 -11.69 -10.06
N SER A 231 -17.16 -11.93 -9.11
CA SER A 231 -16.93 -12.80 -7.94
C SER A 231 -16.78 -14.26 -8.33
#